data_d9732f5d54e2c73c453c4d2cec3a3d9e
#
_entry.id   d9732f5d54e2c73c453c4d2cec3a3d9e
#
_cell.length_a   1.000
_cell.length_b   1.000
_cell.length_c   1.000
_cell.angle_alpha   90.00
_cell.angle_beta   90.00
_cell.angle_gamma   90.00
#
_symmetry.space_group_name_H-M   'P 1'
#
loop_
_entity.id
_entity.type
_entity.pdbx_description
1 polymer ?
#
loop_
_entity_poly.entity_id
_entity_poly.type
_entity_poly.pdbx_seq_one_letter_code
_entity_poly.pdbx_strand_id
1 'polypeptide(L)'
;MQSDQRDAAISLSGVGLTDEDIYEAMRTIPGDIDITPADFKELYCIAYMHARERFARSESAKDIMVERVIHVPPDAPLVEVAEILSQNRISGLPVIDRDRRVVGIISEKDILSHLGIEDTASFMAIVARCVRAGGCISLPAQAPTAGEIMTAPAITVRADTDLLEIIRLLSENRINRLPVTDSEGRLIGILARSDILNTTLRSGTCPWNISGR
;
A
#
# COMPACT_ATOMS: atom_id res chain seq x y z
N MET A 1 26.74 18.77 -31.22
CA MET A 1 26.91 17.33 -31.07
C MET A 1 27.24 17.09 -29.59
N GLN A 2 26.24 16.99 -28.79
CA GLN A 2 26.36 16.57 -27.37
C GLN A 2 25.47 15.35 -27.21
N SER A 3 26.12 14.22 -27.05
CA SER A 3 25.54 12.89 -26.92
C SER A 3 24.79 12.75 -25.60
N ASP A 4 23.57 12.38 -25.76
CA ASP A 4 22.60 11.88 -24.83
C ASP A 4 23.15 10.63 -24.11
N GLN A 5 23.65 10.79 -22.87
CA GLN A 5 23.88 9.71 -21.94
C GLN A 5 22.75 9.77 -20.91
N ARG A 6 21.58 9.30 -21.28
CA ARG A 6 20.57 8.88 -20.32
C ARG A 6 20.94 7.47 -19.91
N ASP A 7 21.42 7.37 -18.68
CA ASP A 7 21.65 6.11 -17.98
C ASP A 7 20.42 5.24 -18.12
N ALA A 8 20.56 4.15 -18.86
CA ALA A 8 19.64 3.06 -18.85
C ALA A 8 19.80 2.37 -17.47
N ALA A 9 18.99 2.81 -16.50
CA ALA A 9 18.78 2.04 -15.28
C ALA A 9 18.19 0.69 -15.69
N ILE A 10 19.06 -0.31 -15.84
CA ILE A 10 18.66 -1.70 -16.09
C ILE A 10 17.84 -2.11 -14.86
N SER A 11 16.55 -2.24 -15.07
CA SER A 11 15.64 -2.82 -14.06
C SER A 11 16.04 -4.29 -13.86
N LEU A 12 16.77 -4.58 -12.79
CA LEU A 12 17.17 -5.93 -12.38
C LEU A 12 16.01 -6.74 -11.76
N SER A 13 14.77 -6.29 -11.91
CA SER A 13 13.58 -6.94 -11.33
C SER A 13 13.16 -8.23 -12.05
N GLY A 14 14.09 -9.06 -12.41
CA GLY A 14 13.82 -10.36 -13.05
C GLY A 14 15.04 -11.23 -13.23
N VAL A 15 16.23 -10.72 -12.96
CA VAL A 15 17.47 -11.48 -13.07
C VAL A 15 17.94 -11.87 -11.66
N GLY A 16 17.69 -13.12 -11.27
CA GLY A 16 18.28 -13.66 -10.04
C GLY A 16 19.79 -13.78 -10.23
N LEU A 17 20.59 -13.06 -9.45
CA LEU A 17 22.04 -13.25 -9.41
C LEU A 17 22.37 -14.63 -8.86
N THR A 18 23.21 -15.38 -9.58
CA THR A 18 23.67 -16.71 -9.20
C THR A 18 25.05 -16.64 -8.56
N ASP A 19 25.49 -17.74 -7.94
CA ASP A 19 26.85 -17.86 -7.42
C ASP A 19 27.90 -17.74 -8.53
N GLU A 20 27.56 -18.21 -9.73
CA GLU A 20 28.41 -18.11 -10.92
C GLU A 20 28.65 -16.63 -11.30
N ASP A 21 27.61 -15.82 -11.30
CA ASP A 21 27.74 -14.36 -11.59
C ASP A 21 28.70 -13.67 -10.62
N ILE A 22 28.72 -14.12 -9.35
CA ILE A 22 29.64 -13.58 -8.34
C ILE A 22 31.08 -14.01 -8.63
N TYR A 23 31.28 -15.30 -8.90
CA TYR A 23 32.62 -15.80 -9.24
C TYR A 23 33.17 -15.11 -10.47
N GLU A 24 32.35 -14.90 -11.50
CA GLU A 24 32.74 -14.17 -12.70
C GLU A 24 33.07 -12.71 -12.39
N ALA A 25 32.22 -12.02 -11.60
CA ALA A 25 32.48 -10.65 -11.19
C ALA A 25 33.76 -10.52 -10.37
N MET A 26 34.02 -11.42 -9.43
CA MET A 26 35.25 -11.43 -8.64
C MET A 26 36.51 -11.63 -9.51
N ARG A 27 36.43 -12.43 -10.56
CA ARG A 27 37.54 -12.65 -11.52
C ARG A 27 37.85 -11.41 -12.37
N THR A 28 36.87 -10.52 -12.58
CA THR A 28 37.06 -9.29 -13.37
C THR A 28 37.70 -8.16 -12.57
N ILE A 29 37.75 -8.25 -11.24
CA ILE A 29 38.37 -7.24 -10.40
C ILE A 29 39.90 -7.42 -10.42
N PRO A 30 40.69 -6.40 -10.80
CA PRO A 30 42.14 -6.49 -10.80
C PRO A 30 42.70 -6.59 -9.38
N GLY A 31 43.52 -7.58 -9.12
CA GLY A 31 44.18 -7.81 -7.84
C GLY A 31 43.62 -8.98 -7.02
N ASP A 32 44.32 -9.34 -5.95
CA ASP A 32 43.85 -10.39 -5.03
C ASP A 32 42.78 -9.81 -4.10
N ILE A 33 41.59 -10.39 -4.14
CA ILE A 33 40.48 -10.02 -3.27
C ILE A 33 40.47 -11.04 -2.12
N ASP A 34 40.78 -10.59 -0.92
CA ASP A 34 40.78 -11.40 0.31
C ASP A 34 39.38 -11.47 0.96
N ILE A 35 38.37 -11.80 0.18
CA ILE A 35 36.99 -12.06 0.63
C ILE A 35 36.43 -13.29 -0.05
N THR A 36 35.62 -14.05 0.69
CA THR A 36 34.93 -15.20 0.11
C THR A 36 33.71 -14.78 -0.72
N PRO A 37 33.21 -15.59 -1.65
CA PRO A 37 31.93 -15.31 -2.32
C PRO A 37 30.75 -15.14 -1.36
N ALA A 38 30.79 -15.80 -0.21
CA ALA A 38 29.77 -15.65 0.84
C ALA A 38 29.83 -14.24 1.47
N ASP A 39 31.04 -13.77 1.81
CA ASP A 39 31.22 -12.41 2.36
C ASP A 39 30.86 -11.34 1.34
N PHE A 40 31.16 -11.57 0.06
CA PHE A 40 30.75 -10.66 -1.02
C PHE A 40 29.23 -10.56 -1.13
N LYS A 41 28.51 -11.69 -1.02
CA LYS A 41 27.04 -11.69 -1.00
C LYS A 41 26.50 -10.89 0.17
N GLU A 42 27.03 -11.14 1.36
CA GLU A 42 26.60 -10.43 2.57
C GLU A 42 26.82 -8.93 2.43
N LEU A 43 28.02 -8.51 2.00
CA LEU A 43 28.34 -7.11 1.76
C LEU A 43 27.42 -6.47 0.71
N TYR A 44 27.19 -7.17 -0.40
CA TYR A 44 26.30 -6.69 -1.44
C TYR A 44 24.87 -6.50 -0.92
N CYS A 45 24.33 -7.48 -0.18
CA CYS A 45 23.00 -7.37 0.38
C CYS A 45 22.88 -6.24 1.39
N ILE A 46 23.88 -6.05 2.25
CA ILE A 46 23.92 -4.92 3.19
C ILE A 46 23.93 -3.58 2.42
N ALA A 47 24.80 -3.44 1.42
CA ALA A 47 24.89 -2.24 0.60
C ALA A 47 23.57 -1.98 -0.16
N TYR A 48 22.95 -3.03 -0.71
CA TYR A 48 21.66 -2.95 -1.38
C TYR A 48 20.53 -2.53 -0.43
N MET A 49 20.50 -3.06 0.80
CA MET A 49 19.54 -2.66 1.82
C MET A 49 19.68 -1.18 2.18
N HIS A 50 20.91 -0.70 2.37
CA HIS A 50 21.17 0.73 2.62
C HIS A 50 20.75 1.62 1.44
N ALA A 51 20.99 1.17 0.21
CA ALA A 51 20.54 1.90 -0.98
C ALA A 51 19.00 1.97 -1.06
N ARG A 52 18.30 0.88 -0.75
CA ARG A 52 16.84 0.83 -0.68
C ARG A 52 16.27 1.74 0.41
N GLU A 53 16.84 1.72 1.62
CA GLU A 53 16.42 2.62 2.70
C GLU A 53 16.58 4.09 2.30
N ARG A 54 17.71 4.43 1.67
CA ARG A 54 17.94 5.78 1.16
C ARG A 54 16.92 6.17 0.10
N PHE A 55 16.60 5.26 -0.83
CA PHE A 55 15.60 5.47 -1.86
C PHE A 55 14.20 5.64 -1.24
N ALA A 56 13.80 4.76 -0.32
CA ALA A 56 12.53 4.86 0.37
C ALA A 56 12.36 6.16 1.18
N ARG A 57 13.46 6.72 1.70
CA ARG A 57 13.46 8.03 2.35
C ARG A 57 13.40 9.21 1.36
N SER A 58 13.75 8.99 0.09
CA SER A 58 13.68 10.03 -0.94
C SER A 58 12.31 10.14 -1.59
N GLU A 59 11.46 9.11 -1.47
CA GLU A 59 10.08 9.12 -1.96
C GLU A 59 9.12 9.57 -0.84
N SER A 60 8.17 10.40 -1.22
CA SER A 60 7.17 10.94 -0.33
C SER A 60 5.76 10.56 -0.80
N ALA A 61 4.76 10.82 0.04
CA ALA A 61 3.36 10.52 -0.26
C ALA A 61 2.91 11.08 -1.62
N LYS A 62 3.31 12.31 -1.96
CA LYS A 62 2.96 12.97 -3.22
C LYS A 62 3.49 12.24 -4.46
N ASP A 63 4.60 11.51 -4.34
CA ASP A 63 5.26 10.85 -5.48
C ASP A 63 4.55 9.54 -5.88
N ILE A 64 3.75 8.98 -4.94
CA ILE A 64 3.09 7.68 -5.11
C ILE A 64 1.58 7.72 -4.91
N MET A 65 1.00 8.84 -4.44
CA MET A 65 -0.43 8.95 -4.18
C MET A 65 -1.26 9.00 -5.47
N VAL A 66 -2.50 8.54 -5.37
CA VAL A 66 -3.52 8.77 -6.38
C VAL A 66 -4.25 10.07 -6.05
N GLU A 67 -4.16 11.07 -6.94
CA GLU A 67 -4.76 12.39 -6.72
C GLU A 67 -6.27 12.43 -6.95
N ARG A 68 -6.78 11.61 -7.89
CA ARG A 68 -8.21 11.52 -8.19
C ARG A 68 -8.89 10.59 -7.20
N VAL A 69 -9.20 11.10 -6.01
CA VAL A 69 -9.75 10.31 -4.92
C VAL A 69 -11.27 10.26 -4.99
N ILE A 70 -11.81 9.04 -5.05
CA ILE A 70 -13.24 8.79 -4.86
C ILE A 70 -13.54 8.89 -3.37
N HIS A 71 -14.52 9.68 -3.01
CA HIS A 71 -14.89 9.99 -1.63
C HIS A 71 -16.39 10.18 -1.50
N VAL A 72 -16.92 10.12 -0.29
CA VAL A 72 -18.33 10.37 0.02
C VAL A 72 -18.46 11.37 1.18
N PRO A 73 -19.60 12.06 1.29
CA PRO A 73 -19.91 12.83 2.48
C PRO A 73 -20.40 11.93 3.64
N PRO A 74 -20.41 12.41 4.90
CA PRO A 74 -20.84 11.62 6.06
C PRO A 74 -22.30 11.16 6.01
N ASP A 75 -23.16 11.89 5.33
CA ASP A 75 -24.59 11.60 5.17
C ASP A 75 -24.90 10.68 3.98
N ALA A 76 -23.88 10.20 3.24
CA ALA A 76 -24.09 9.27 2.15
C ALA A 76 -24.70 7.95 2.64
N PRO A 77 -25.80 7.46 2.01
CA PRO A 77 -26.41 6.20 2.36
C PRO A 77 -25.43 5.02 2.14
N LEU A 78 -25.45 4.02 3.03
CA LEU A 78 -24.56 2.85 2.92
C LEU A 78 -24.67 2.12 1.60
N VAL A 79 -25.87 2.07 1.01
CA VAL A 79 -26.12 1.46 -0.30
C VAL A 79 -25.31 2.15 -1.39
N GLU A 80 -25.32 3.49 -1.41
CA GLU A 80 -24.53 4.30 -2.35
C GLU A 80 -23.04 4.04 -2.18
N VAL A 81 -22.56 3.99 -0.92
CA VAL A 81 -21.16 3.67 -0.62
C VAL A 81 -20.78 2.30 -1.18
N ALA A 82 -21.61 1.28 -0.94
CA ALA A 82 -21.36 -0.06 -1.43
C ALA A 82 -21.34 -0.15 -2.98
N GLU A 83 -22.23 0.58 -3.64
CA GLU A 83 -22.25 0.69 -5.09
C GLU A 83 -20.99 1.37 -5.63
N ILE A 84 -20.56 2.48 -5.04
CA ILE A 84 -19.32 3.18 -5.41
C ILE A 84 -18.11 2.27 -5.26
N LEU A 85 -17.98 1.56 -4.14
CA LEU A 85 -16.89 0.61 -3.91
C LEU A 85 -16.86 -0.48 -4.98
N SER A 86 -18.04 -1.07 -5.27
CA SER A 86 -18.18 -2.15 -6.25
C SER A 86 -17.87 -1.70 -7.68
N GLN A 87 -18.45 -0.59 -8.13
CA GLN A 87 -18.28 -0.06 -9.49
C GLN A 87 -16.83 0.33 -9.77
N ASN A 88 -16.15 0.90 -8.78
CA ASN A 88 -14.77 1.34 -8.91
C ASN A 88 -13.74 0.27 -8.53
N ARG A 89 -14.18 -0.90 -8.08
CA ARG A 89 -13.31 -2.02 -7.61
C ARG A 89 -12.33 -1.58 -6.54
N ILE A 90 -12.80 -0.76 -5.61
CA ILE A 90 -12.02 -0.31 -4.45
C ILE A 90 -12.64 -0.86 -3.16
N SER A 91 -11.83 -1.21 -2.19
CA SER A 91 -12.29 -1.81 -0.92
C SER A 91 -12.40 -0.79 0.24
N GLY A 92 -12.40 0.51 -0.08
CA GLY A 92 -12.65 1.59 0.88
C GLY A 92 -12.31 2.95 0.30
N LEU A 93 -12.86 3.99 0.90
CA LEU A 93 -12.72 5.38 0.45
C LEU A 93 -12.79 6.35 1.65
N PRO A 94 -12.23 7.58 1.50
CA PRO A 94 -12.34 8.62 2.51
C PRO A 94 -13.76 9.17 2.61
N VAL A 95 -14.15 9.54 3.84
CA VAL A 95 -15.32 10.34 4.12
C VAL A 95 -14.86 11.75 4.40
N ILE A 96 -15.40 12.74 3.67
CA ILE A 96 -14.99 14.13 3.78
C ILE A 96 -16.18 15.04 4.11
N ASP A 97 -15.92 16.08 4.86
CA ASP A 97 -16.92 17.12 5.14
C ASP A 97 -17.07 18.13 3.99
N ARG A 98 -17.92 19.15 4.22
CA ARG A 98 -18.19 20.22 3.24
C ARG A 98 -16.96 21.08 2.93
N ASP A 99 -16.01 21.14 3.85
CA ASP A 99 -14.74 21.87 3.69
C ASP A 99 -13.66 21.00 3.06
N ARG A 100 -14.03 19.78 2.56
CA ARG A 100 -13.14 18.75 2.00
C ARG A 100 -12.15 18.18 3.00
N ARG A 101 -12.36 18.32 4.30
CA ARG A 101 -11.53 17.73 5.34
C ARG A 101 -11.88 16.26 5.51
N VAL A 102 -10.86 15.43 5.71
CA VAL A 102 -11.05 14.02 5.97
C VAL A 102 -11.58 13.84 7.40
N VAL A 103 -12.79 13.32 7.53
CA VAL A 103 -13.43 13.05 8.83
C VAL A 103 -13.40 11.57 9.21
N GLY A 104 -13.26 10.68 8.21
CA GLY A 104 -13.17 9.24 8.45
C GLY A 104 -12.75 8.49 7.20
N ILE A 105 -12.67 7.17 7.35
CA ILE A 105 -12.53 6.19 6.26
C ILE A 105 -13.64 5.15 6.41
N ILE A 106 -14.24 4.76 5.29
CA ILE A 106 -15.15 3.63 5.22
C ILE A 106 -14.61 2.56 4.29
N SER A 107 -14.67 1.31 4.71
CA SER A 107 -14.17 0.15 3.97
C SER A 107 -15.20 -0.97 3.91
N GLU A 108 -14.97 -1.95 3.03
CA GLU A 108 -15.75 -3.19 3.00
C GLU A 108 -15.82 -3.86 4.38
N LYS A 109 -14.72 -3.79 5.15
CA LYS A 109 -14.65 -4.35 6.50
C LYS A 109 -15.64 -3.67 7.45
N ASP A 110 -15.73 -2.33 7.42
CA ASP A 110 -16.66 -1.58 8.26
C ASP A 110 -18.11 -1.95 7.90
N ILE A 111 -18.40 -2.10 6.61
CA ILE A 111 -19.72 -2.52 6.10
C ILE A 111 -20.05 -3.94 6.59
N LEU A 112 -19.13 -4.90 6.40
CA LEU A 112 -19.32 -6.28 6.82
C LEU A 112 -19.51 -6.39 8.33
N SER A 113 -18.70 -5.68 9.10
CA SER A 113 -18.79 -5.62 10.57
C SER A 113 -20.14 -5.09 11.02
N HIS A 114 -20.63 -4.01 10.40
CA HIS A 114 -21.95 -3.45 10.68
C HIS A 114 -23.09 -4.45 10.38
N LEU A 115 -22.92 -5.28 9.37
CA LEU A 115 -23.86 -6.37 9.04
C LEU A 115 -23.73 -7.58 9.97
N GLY A 116 -22.91 -7.49 11.04
CA GLY A 116 -22.64 -8.57 11.99
C GLY A 116 -21.87 -9.74 11.36
N ILE A 117 -21.05 -9.46 10.36
CA ILE A 117 -20.15 -10.42 9.75
C ILE A 117 -18.75 -10.17 10.34
N GLU A 118 -18.29 -11.10 11.18
CA GLU A 118 -16.99 -10.97 11.84
C GLU A 118 -15.84 -11.03 10.84
N ASP A 119 -14.74 -10.36 11.17
CA ASP A 119 -13.51 -10.20 10.36
C ASP A 119 -12.88 -11.52 9.86
N THR A 120 -13.19 -12.63 10.56
CA THR A 120 -12.67 -13.97 10.25
C THR A 120 -13.61 -14.80 9.39
N ALA A 121 -14.80 -14.28 9.05
CA ALA A 121 -15.76 -15.02 8.25
C ALA A 121 -15.23 -15.16 6.82
N SER A 122 -15.06 -16.39 6.36
CA SER A 122 -14.75 -16.67 4.97
C SER A 122 -15.89 -16.20 4.06
N PHE A 123 -15.59 -15.86 2.81
CA PHE A 123 -16.61 -15.56 1.78
C PHE A 123 -17.74 -16.59 1.78
N MET A 124 -17.42 -17.88 1.96
CA MET A 124 -18.40 -18.96 2.01
C MET A 124 -19.30 -18.89 3.26
N ALA A 125 -18.82 -18.35 4.38
CA ALA A 125 -19.66 -18.13 5.56
C ALA A 125 -20.71 -17.03 5.30
N ILE A 126 -20.33 -15.99 4.57
CA ILE A 126 -21.25 -14.94 4.12
C ILE A 126 -22.31 -15.53 3.19
N VAL A 127 -21.89 -16.29 2.18
CA VAL A 127 -22.81 -16.99 1.25
C VAL A 127 -23.76 -17.93 2.00
N ALA A 128 -23.24 -18.74 2.93
CA ALA A 128 -24.07 -19.66 3.71
C ALA A 128 -25.10 -18.92 4.56
N ARG A 129 -24.76 -17.76 5.12
CA ARG A 129 -25.69 -16.91 5.85
C ARG A 129 -26.79 -16.34 4.96
N CYS A 130 -26.42 -15.83 3.78
CA CYS A 130 -27.37 -15.34 2.78
C CYS A 130 -28.36 -16.45 2.35
N VAL A 131 -27.85 -17.65 2.08
CA VAL A 131 -28.68 -18.80 1.65
C VAL A 131 -29.62 -19.24 2.77
N ARG A 132 -29.17 -19.28 4.02
CA ARG A 132 -30.02 -19.67 5.17
C ARG A 132 -31.11 -18.64 5.48
N ALA A 133 -30.82 -17.36 5.30
CA ALA A 133 -31.75 -16.27 5.59
C ALA A 133 -32.82 -16.07 4.51
N GLY A 134 -32.74 -16.83 3.38
CA GLY A 134 -33.67 -16.67 2.25
C GLY A 134 -33.55 -15.34 1.52
N GLY A 135 -32.46 -14.61 1.74
CA GLY A 135 -32.13 -13.32 1.12
C GLY A 135 -30.85 -12.78 1.69
N CYS A 136 -30.04 -12.13 0.86
CA CYS A 136 -28.83 -11.45 1.30
C CYS A 136 -29.24 -10.11 1.94
N ILE A 137 -29.24 -10.06 3.27
CA ILE A 137 -29.26 -8.86 4.07
C ILE A 137 -30.59 -8.09 4.06
N SER A 138 -31.40 -8.21 5.12
CA SER A 138 -32.39 -7.19 5.45
C SER A 138 -31.67 -5.96 6.00
N LEU A 139 -31.51 -4.94 5.17
CA LEU A 139 -31.10 -3.63 5.68
C LEU A 139 -32.21 -3.11 6.62
N PRO A 140 -31.85 -2.45 7.74
CA PRO A 140 -32.83 -1.78 8.58
C PRO A 140 -33.69 -0.81 7.76
N ALA A 141 -34.90 -0.51 8.24
CA ALA A 141 -35.84 0.38 7.56
C ALA A 141 -35.25 1.81 7.34
N GLN A 142 -34.24 2.20 8.11
CA GLN A 142 -33.34 3.31 7.84
C GLN A 142 -31.95 2.73 7.57
N ALA A 143 -31.48 2.83 6.33
CA ALA A 143 -30.13 2.44 5.98
C ALA A 143 -29.14 3.39 6.70
N PRO A 144 -28.11 2.87 7.37
CA PRO A 144 -27.12 3.71 8.02
C PRO A 144 -26.35 4.54 6.98
N THR A 145 -25.80 5.66 7.46
CA THR A 145 -24.95 6.55 6.66
C THR A 145 -23.47 6.20 6.79
N ALA A 146 -22.65 6.72 5.89
CA ALA A 146 -21.20 6.56 5.94
C ALA A 146 -20.63 7.05 7.29
N GLY A 147 -21.12 8.17 7.81
CA GLY A 147 -20.66 8.75 9.07
C GLY A 147 -20.96 7.91 10.30
N GLU A 148 -22.03 7.07 10.27
CA GLU A 148 -22.40 6.22 11.39
C GLU A 148 -21.55 4.96 11.50
N ILE A 149 -20.95 4.51 10.37
CA ILE A 149 -20.19 3.25 10.32
C ILE A 149 -18.71 3.41 9.96
N MET A 150 -18.28 4.61 9.54
CA MET A 150 -16.88 4.88 9.22
C MET A 150 -15.96 4.69 10.43
N THR A 151 -14.72 4.33 10.19
CA THR A 151 -13.66 4.46 11.20
C THR A 151 -13.24 5.92 11.30
N ALA A 152 -13.44 6.54 12.47
CA ALA A 152 -13.10 7.92 12.75
C ALA A 152 -12.39 8.06 14.12
N PRO A 153 -11.41 8.98 14.27
CA PRO A 153 -10.83 9.79 13.20
C PRO A 153 -10.00 8.96 12.23
N ALA A 154 -9.92 9.39 10.96
CA ALA A 154 -9.04 8.75 9.99
C ALA A 154 -7.57 9.02 10.33
N ILE A 155 -6.71 8.01 10.20
CA ILE A 155 -5.26 8.22 10.15
C ILE A 155 -4.93 8.78 8.78
N THR A 156 -4.28 9.95 8.75
CA THR A 156 -3.91 10.66 7.53
C THR A 156 -2.41 10.95 7.50
N VAL A 157 -1.88 11.19 6.32
CA VAL A 157 -0.49 11.61 6.12
C VAL A 157 -0.45 12.90 5.31
N ARG A 158 0.70 13.56 5.34
CA ARG A 158 0.94 14.77 4.55
C ARG A 158 1.60 14.41 3.22
N ALA A 159 1.56 15.33 2.26
CA ALA A 159 2.19 15.14 0.95
C ALA A 159 3.70 14.88 1.03
N ASP A 160 4.36 15.41 2.04
CA ASP A 160 5.79 15.30 2.28
C ASP A 160 6.18 14.16 3.24
N THR A 161 5.22 13.36 3.71
CA THR A 161 5.51 12.18 4.55
C THR A 161 6.29 11.15 3.75
N ASP A 162 7.40 10.67 4.30
CA ASP A 162 8.26 9.69 3.64
C ASP A 162 7.63 8.28 3.56
N LEU A 163 8.08 7.50 2.59
CA LEU A 163 7.54 6.16 2.32
C LEU A 163 7.72 5.20 3.50
N LEU A 164 8.78 5.31 4.29
CA LEU A 164 9.01 4.43 5.44
C LEU A 164 7.98 4.68 6.53
N GLU A 165 7.67 5.95 6.81
CA GLU A 165 6.61 6.30 7.78
C GLU A 165 5.24 5.85 7.30
N ILE A 166 4.95 5.97 5.99
CA ILE A 166 3.71 5.46 5.39
C ILE A 166 3.57 3.95 5.60
N ILE A 167 4.64 3.17 5.31
CA ILE A 167 4.67 1.72 5.50
C ILE A 167 4.45 1.36 6.96
N ARG A 168 5.10 2.08 7.87
CA ARG A 168 4.97 1.90 9.31
C ARG A 168 3.54 2.11 9.77
N LEU A 169 2.91 3.24 9.40
CA LEU A 169 1.53 3.57 9.77
C LEU A 169 0.53 2.52 9.27
N LEU A 170 0.66 2.05 8.02
CA LEU A 170 -0.18 0.99 7.47
C LEU A 170 -0.04 -0.32 8.23
N SER A 171 1.20 -0.67 8.66
CA SER A 171 1.51 -1.93 9.33
C SER A 171 1.07 -1.93 10.78
N GLU A 172 1.45 -0.92 11.56
CA GLU A 172 1.15 -0.79 12.99
C GLU A 172 -0.35 -0.69 13.24
N ASN A 173 -1.06 0.07 12.40
CA ASN A 173 -2.51 0.28 12.56
C ASN A 173 -3.34 -0.77 11.81
N ARG A 174 -2.71 -1.73 11.10
CA ARG A 174 -3.38 -2.78 10.31
C ARG A 174 -4.40 -2.22 9.32
N ILE A 175 -4.09 -1.07 8.73
CA ILE A 175 -4.92 -0.42 7.72
C ILE A 175 -4.35 -0.62 6.32
N ASN A 176 -5.19 -0.50 5.31
CA ASN A 176 -4.81 -0.73 3.91
C ASN A 176 -4.77 0.55 3.09
N ARG A 177 -5.17 1.68 3.68
CA ARG A 177 -5.24 2.98 3.01
C ARG A 177 -4.92 4.11 3.96
N LEU A 178 -4.30 5.15 3.39
CA LEU A 178 -4.01 6.41 4.07
C LEU A 178 -4.45 7.56 3.17
N PRO A 179 -5.43 8.38 3.56
CA PRO A 179 -5.69 9.65 2.91
C PRO A 179 -4.49 10.58 3.07
N VAL A 180 -4.15 11.28 2.01
CA VAL A 180 -3.13 12.34 2.00
C VAL A 180 -3.82 13.68 2.11
N THR A 181 -3.38 14.51 3.03
CA THR A 181 -4.02 15.80 3.32
C THR A 181 -3.04 16.95 3.20
N ASP A 182 -3.60 18.15 2.94
CA ASP A 182 -2.86 19.41 3.02
C ASP A 182 -2.74 19.90 4.47
N SER A 183 -2.18 21.11 4.66
CA SER A 183 -2.00 21.74 5.99
C SER A 183 -3.29 22.02 6.74
N GLU A 184 -4.42 22.07 6.05
CA GLU A 184 -5.72 22.34 6.63
C GLU A 184 -6.55 21.06 6.84
N GLY A 185 -5.96 19.88 6.54
CA GLY A 185 -6.61 18.58 6.67
C GLY A 185 -7.53 18.24 5.49
N ARG A 186 -7.44 18.97 4.37
CA ARG A 186 -8.24 18.71 3.17
C ARG A 186 -7.62 17.57 2.35
N LEU A 187 -8.47 16.73 1.81
CA LEU A 187 -8.07 15.60 1.00
C LEU A 187 -7.42 16.05 -0.32
N ILE A 188 -6.17 15.63 -0.55
CA ILE A 188 -5.41 15.89 -1.79
C ILE A 188 -5.00 14.62 -2.52
N GLY A 189 -5.04 13.47 -1.84
CA GLY A 189 -4.67 12.18 -2.42
C GLY A 189 -5.03 11.02 -1.52
N ILE A 190 -4.80 9.81 -2.00
CA ILE A 190 -4.93 8.58 -1.24
C ILE A 190 -3.81 7.63 -1.61
N LEU A 191 -3.34 6.87 -0.63
CA LEU A 191 -2.37 5.79 -0.77
C LEU A 191 -3.01 4.48 -0.37
N ALA A 192 -2.85 3.45 -1.19
CA ALA A 192 -3.18 2.09 -0.82
C ALA A 192 -1.92 1.24 -0.64
N ARG A 193 -2.02 0.16 0.12
CA ARG A 193 -0.91 -0.79 0.30
C ARG A 193 -0.41 -1.37 -1.04
N SER A 194 -1.31 -1.53 -2.02
CA SER A 194 -0.97 -1.97 -3.38
C SER A 194 -0.07 -0.97 -4.11
N ASP A 195 -0.25 0.32 -3.89
CA ASP A 195 0.54 1.35 -4.58
C ASP A 195 1.99 1.31 -4.10
N ILE A 196 2.19 1.10 -2.80
CA ILE A 196 3.51 0.91 -2.19
C ILE A 196 4.18 -0.37 -2.73
N LEU A 197 3.44 -1.48 -2.82
CA LEU A 197 3.97 -2.72 -3.37
C LEU A 197 4.43 -2.53 -4.82
N ASN A 198 3.67 -1.82 -5.62
CA ASN A 198 4.04 -1.52 -7.00
C ASN A 198 5.29 -0.65 -7.10
N THR A 199 5.47 0.29 -6.18
CA THR A 199 6.68 1.14 -6.10
C THR A 199 7.88 0.33 -5.61
N THR A 200 7.72 -0.48 -4.56
CA THR A 200 8.81 -1.32 -4.03
C THR A 200 9.19 -2.47 -4.94
N LEU A 201 8.28 -3.01 -5.75
CA LEU A 201 8.59 -4.02 -6.77
C LEU A 201 9.39 -3.43 -7.93
N ARG A 202 9.25 -2.14 -8.23
CA ARG A 202 10.11 -1.44 -9.19
C ARG A 202 11.54 -1.30 -8.68
N SER A 203 11.76 -1.27 -7.37
CA SER A 203 13.08 -1.16 -6.74
C SER A 203 13.75 -2.50 -6.41
N GLY A 204 13.16 -3.63 -6.81
CA GLY A 204 13.73 -4.98 -6.69
C GLY A 204 13.92 -5.48 -5.24
N THR A 205 13.83 -6.78 -5.02
CA THR A 205 14.30 -7.45 -3.78
C THR A 205 15.78 -7.76 -3.90
N CYS A 206 16.51 -7.86 -2.78
CA CYS A 206 17.88 -8.40 -2.83
C CYS A 206 17.83 -9.77 -3.53
N PRO A 207 18.66 -10.01 -4.55
CA PRO A 207 18.62 -11.24 -5.36
C PRO A 207 18.83 -12.51 -4.54
N TRP A 208 19.37 -12.39 -3.33
CA TRP A 208 19.60 -13.51 -2.43
C TRP A 208 18.77 -13.45 -1.17
N ASN A 209 18.10 -14.56 -0.85
CA ASN A 209 17.38 -14.73 0.41
C ASN A 209 18.37 -15.14 1.50
N ILE A 210 18.80 -14.19 2.35
CA ILE A 210 19.69 -14.46 3.50
C ILE A 210 18.89 -14.87 4.74
N SER A 211 17.59 -15.12 4.64
CA SER A 211 16.74 -15.50 5.78
C SER A 211 16.92 -16.99 6.17
N GLY A 212 18.16 -17.40 6.41
CA GLY A 212 18.52 -18.76 6.78
C GLY A 212 19.64 -18.79 7.81
N ARG A 213 19.43 -18.21 8.99
CA ARG A 213 20.12 -18.55 10.24
C ARG A 213 19.16 -18.49 11.39
#